data_d218e5c9e2d4a8d15f417a1180dd2632
#
_entry.id   d218e5c9e2d4a8d15f417a1180dd2632
#
_cell.length_a   1.000
_cell.length_b   1.000
_cell.length_c   1.000
_cell.angle_alpha   90.00
_cell.angle_beta   90.00
_cell.angle_gamma   90.00
#
_symmetry.space_group_name_H-M   'P 1'
#
loop_
_entity.id
_entity.type
_entity.pdbx_description
1 polymer ?
#
loop_
_entity_poly.entity_id
_entity_poly.type
_entity_poly.pdbx_seq_one_letter_code
_entity_poly.pdbx_strand_id
1 'polypeptide(L)'
;MTAKTTSSEAIMGDTLADRLRALGTRGVLVQMAQRGQIIELRCEMPKCYCHKGRGYFEPRSTPLPDWAPSPDHYPRLKADGGHLVPWNVRLSHVLCNREDYGWRMRIRRMVEKGMSLTEIAENLNHKGIRKPHGSATWSATSVRKAFVS
;
A
#
# COMPACT_ATOMS: atom_id res chain seq x y z
N MET A 1 -14.95 19.77 32.17
CA MET A 1 -14.42 19.47 31.62
C MET A 1 -14.42 19.22 31.02
N THR A 2 -14.54 19.30 31.21
CA THR A 2 -14.32 18.88 30.71
C THR A 2 -13.71 18.81 29.99
N ALA A 3 -13.53 19.34 30.02
CA ALA A 3 -12.69 19.17 29.02
C ALA A 3 -11.51 18.39 29.17
N LYS A 4 -11.15 18.20 30.09
CA LYS A 4 -10.28 17.27 30.21
C LYS A 4 -10.66 15.96 30.29
N THR A 5 -11.51 15.70 30.97
CA THR A 5 -12.20 14.44 30.97
C THR A 5 -12.67 14.11 29.59
N THR A 6 -13.22 15.09 28.93
CA THR A 6 -13.60 15.00 27.54
C THR A 6 -12.43 14.59 26.68
N SER A 7 -11.26 15.13 26.95
CA SER A 7 -10.05 14.76 26.25
C SER A 7 -9.71 13.30 26.44
N SER A 8 -9.88 12.79 27.66
CA SER A 8 -9.62 11.39 27.96
C SER A 8 -10.56 10.46 27.20
N GLU A 9 -11.83 10.82 27.13
CA GLU A 9 -12.80 10.02 26.38
C GLU A 9 -12.47 10.03 24.90
N ALA A 10 -12.13 11.19 24.35
CA ALA A 10 -11.74 11.30 22.96
C ALA A 10 -10.50 10.45 22.69
N ILE A 11 -9.55 10.46 23.58
CA ILE A 11 -8.34 9.65 23.44
C ILE A 11 -8.69 8.17 23.49
N MET A 12 -9.57 7.75 24.40
CA MET A 12 -9.99 6.37 24.50
C MET A 12 -10.75 5.89 23.27
N GLY A 13 -11.59 6.75 22.69
CA GLY A 13 -12.36 6.43 21.51
C GLY A 13 -11.63 6.68 20.20
N ASP A 14 -10.39 7.19 20.26
CA ASP A 14 -9.66 7.59 19.06
C ASP A 14 -8.32 6.87 18.95
N THR A 15 -8.33 5.58 19.22
CA THR A 15 -7.15 4.74 19.01
C THR A 15 -6.97 4.53 17.52
N LEU A 16 -5.77 4.10 17.12
CA LEU A 16 -5.51 3.76 15.72
C LEU A 16 -6.50 2.70 15.23
N ALA A 17 -6.79 1.69 16.06
CA ALA A 17 -7.76 0.65 15.70
C ALA A 17 -9.16 1.25 15.49
N ASP A 18 -9.59 2.18 16.34
CA ASP A 18 -10.89 2.84 16.19
C ASP A 18 -10.97 3.65 14.91
N ARG A 19 -9.90 4.37 14.58
CA ARG A 19 -9.85 5.14 13.34
C ARG A 19 -9.92 4.24 12.12
N LEU A 20 -9.22 3.11 12.15
CA LEU A 20 -9.28 2.13 11.06
C LEU A 20 -10.67 1.55 10.90
N ARG A 21 -11.36 1.25 12.02
CA ARG A 21 -12.76 0.78 11.95
C ARG A 21 -13.67 1.83 11.34
N ALA A 22 -13.51 3.08 11.74
CA ALA A 22 -14.32 4.18 11.21
C ALA A 22 -14.12 4.36 9.71
N LEU A 23 -12.93 4.02 9.21
CA LEU A 23 -12.62 4.08 7.79
C LEU A 23 -13.10 2.84 7.03
N GLY A 24 -13.66 1.85 7.72
CA GLY A 24 -14.19 0.65 7.10
C GLY A 24 -13.12 -0.36 6.67
N THR A 25 -11.96 -0.36 7.31
CA THR A 25 -10.90 -1.29 6.95
C THR A 25 -11.23 -2.72 7.32
N ARG A 26 -10.48 -3.63 6.73
CA ARG A 26 -10.57 -5.04 7.05
C ARG A 26 -10.03 -5.34 8.44
N GLY A 27 -10.61 -6.38 9.06
CA GLY A 27 -10.25 -6.79 10.40
C GLY A 27 -8.77 -7.07 10.61
N VAL A 28 -8.06 -7.54 9.58
CA VAL A 28 -6.63 -7.81 9.70
C VAL A 28 -5.83 -6.55 10.05
N LEU A 29 -6.18 -5.41 9.45
CA LEU A 29 -5.52 -4.14 9.75
C LEU A 29 -5.86 -3.65 11.16
N VAL A 30 -7.11 -3.84 11.55
CA VAL A 30 -7.55 -3.50 12.92
C VAL A 30 -6.77 -4.34 13.94
N GLN A 31 -6.62 -5.63 13.70
CA GLN A 31 -5.86 -6.51 14.60
C GLN A 31 -4.40 -6.07 14.70
N MET A 32 -3.80 -5.70 13.58
CA MET A 32 -2.42 -5.22 13.58
C MET A 32 -2.27 -3.94 14.41
N ALA A 33 -3.22 -3.02 14.26
CA ALA A 33 -3.20 -1.79 15.05
C ALA A 33 -3.37 -2.08 16.54
N GLN A 34 -4.27 -3.01 16.89
CA GLN A 34 -4.49 -3.39 18.29
C GLN A 34 -3.26 -4.03 18.93
N ARG A 35 -2.45 -4.71 18.14
CA ARG A 35 -1.23 -5.39 18.60
C ARG A 35 0.01 -4.50 18.50
N GLY A 36 -0.15 -3.26 18.03
CA GLY A 36 0.98 -2.34 17.87
C GLY A 36 1.86 -2.61 16.65
N GLN A 37 1.42 -3.48 15.74
CA GLN A 37 2.16 -3.76 14.50
C GLN A 37 2.02 -2.63 13.49
N ILE A 38 0.90 -1.91 13.54
CA ILE A 38 0.73 -0.65 12.82
C ILE A 38 0.78 0.45 13.86
N ILE A 39 1.78 1.29 13.78
CA ILE A 39 2.00 2.32 14.81
C ILE A 39 1.42 3.67 14.43
N GLU A 40 1.12 3.88 13.16
CA GLU A 40 0.46 5.12 12.72
C GLU A 40 -0.36 4.87 11.47
N LEU A 41 -1.33 5.74 11.25
CA LEU A 41 -2.20 5.69 10.07
C LEU A 41 -1.46 6.33 8.90
N ARG A 42 -0.78 5.52 8.10
CA ARG A 42 -0.08 6.01 6.91
C ARG A 42 0.04 4.93 5.86
N CYS A 43 0.03 5.33 4.60
CA CYS A 43 0.27 4.43 3.48
C CYS A 43 1.73 3.95 3.53
N GLU A 44 1.92 2.64 3.56
CA GLU A 44 3.24 2.01 3.68
C GLU A 44 3.83 1.60 2.34
N MET A 45 3.16 1.94 1.24
CA MET A 45 3.65 1.62 -0.10
C MET A 45 4.94 2.41 -0.41
N PRO A 46 5.87 1.83 -1.19
CA PRO A 46 7.09 2.54 -1.59
C PRO A 46 6.79 3.86 -2.28
N LYS A 47 5.77 3.89 -3.14
CA LYS A 47 5.28 5.12 -3.76
C LYS A 47 3.86 5.38 -3.30
N CYS A 48 3.63 6.51 -2.67
CA CYS A 48 2.30 6.96 -2.35
C CYS A 48 1.88 8.04 -3.35
N TYR A 49 0.74 7.84 -3.98
CA TYR A 49 0.22 8.74 -5.01
C TYR A 49 -0.70 9.81 -4.44
N CYS A 50 -1.02 9.74 -3.14
CA CYS A 50 -1.95 10.68 -2.53
C CYS A 50 -1.32 12.06 -2.36
N HIS A 51 -1.86 13.05 -3.07
CA HIS A 51 -1.36 14.43 -3.01
C HIS A 51 -1.62 15.09 -1.64
N LYS A 52 -2.52 14.52 -0.84
CA LYS A 52 -2.80 15.02 0.51
C LYS A 52 -1.91 14.38 1.57
N GLY A 53 -1.02 13.48 1.17
CA GLY A 53 -0.06 12.86 2.06
C GLY A 53 -0.40 11.42 2.42
N ARG A 54 0.60 10.72 2.95
CA ARG A 54 0.48 9.31 3.31
C ARG A 54 -0.50 9.03 4.44
N GLY A 55 -0.74 10.02 5.29
CA GLY A 55 -1.64 9.87 6.43
C GLY A 55 -3.07 10.26 6.15
N TYR A 56 -3.38 10.72 4.95
CA TYR A 56 -4.74 11.08 4.58
C TYR A 56 -5.49 9.85 4.09
N PHE A 57 -6.63 9.55 4.70
CA PHE A 57 -7.48 8.43 4.30
C PHE A 57 -8.95 8.85 4.30
N GLU A 58 -9.68 8.32 3.34
CA GLU A 58 -11.12 8.52 3.21
C GLU A 58 -11.84 7.22 3.59
N PRO A 59 -13.03 7.31 4.18
CA PRO A 59 -13.80 6.10 4.50
C PRO A 59 -14.13 5.28 3.26
N ARG A 60 -14.11 3.98 3.40
CA ARG A 60 -14.54 3.08 2.32
C ARG A 60 -16.03 3.26 2.07
N SER A 61 -16.39 3.39 0.82
CA SER A 61 -17.76 3.64 0.39
C SER A 61 -17.96 3.06 -1.01
N THR A 62 -19.16 3.23 -1.55
CA THR A 62 -19.47 2.81 -2.92
C THR A 62 -19.82 4.04 -3.73
N PRO A 63 -19.08 4.38 -4.79
CA PRO A 63 -17.88 3.71 -5.27
C PRO A 63 -16.70 3.86 -4.31
N LEU A 64 -15.74 2.93 -4.41
CA LEU A 64 -14.59 2.91 -3.50
C LEU A 64 -13.63 4.07 -3.80
N PRO A 65 -13.37 4.97 -2.84
CA PRO A 65 -12.46 6.10 -3.07
C PRO A 65 -11.01 5.67 -3.28
N ASP A 66 -10.28 6.44 -4.07
CA ASP A 66 -8.86 6.18 -4.32
C ASP A 66 -8.03 6.21 -3.03
N TRP A 67 -8.41 7.05 -2.09
CA TRP A 67 -7.65 7.25 -0.85
C TRP A 67 -8.22 6.47 0.33
N ALA A 68 -9.11 5.52 0.08
CA ALA A 68 -9.61 4.63 1.13
C ALA A 68 -8.51 3.67 1.57
N PRO A 69 -8.54 3.19 2.83
CA PRO A 69 -7.55 2.22 3.29
C PRO A 69 -7.74 0.87 2.62
N SER A 70 -6.62 0.24 2.26
CA SER A 70 -6.60 -1.06 1.61
C SER A 70 -5.49 -1.93 2.21
N PRO A 71 -5.77 -3.21 2.50
CA PRO A 71 -4.71 -4.13 2.90
C PRO A 71 -3.97 -4.61 1.66
N ASP A 72 -2.65 -4.47 1.67
CA ASP A 72 -1.77 -4.94 0.60
C ASP A 72 -1.10 -6.23 1.04
N HIS A 73 -1.09 -7.23 0.15
CA HIS A 73 -0.36 -8.48 0.39
C HIS A 73 1.14 -8.20 0.35
N TYR A 74 1.79 -8.28 1.50
CA TYR A 74 3.22 -7.96 1.61
C TYR A 74 3.82 -8.68 2.82
N PRO A 75 4.99 -9.29 2.71
CA PRO A 75 5.90 -9.29 1.54
C PRO A 75 5.51 -10.28 0.43
N ARG A 76 4.64 -11.26 0.70
CA ARG A 76 4.29 -12.26 -0.31
C ARG A 76 3.03 -11.85 -1.05
N LEU A 77 3.15 -11.66 -2.35
CA LEU A 77 2.03 -11.24 -3.20
C LEU A 77 0.93 -12.30 -3.26
N LYS A 78 -0.29 -11.86 -3.50
CA LYS A 78 -1.43 -12.74 -3.69
C LYS A 78 -1.15 -13.75 -4.79
N ALA A 79 -0.53 -13.31 -5.90
CA ALA A 79 -0.20 -14.17 -7.04
C ALA A 79 0.78 -15.28 -6.67
N ASP A 80 1.53 -15.12 -5.59
CA ASP A 80 2.50 -16.11 -5.09
C ASP A 80 1.93 -16.93 -3.93
N GLY A 81 0.62 -16.90 -3.74
CA GLY A 81 -0.03 -17.62 -2.67
C GLY A 81 -0.05 -16.93 -1.32
N GLY A 82 0.25 -15.62 -1.30
CA GLY A 82 0.18 -14.84 -0.06
C GLY A 82 -1.25 -14.61 0.38
N HIS A 83 -1.47 -14.64 1.69
CA HIS A 83 -2.77 -14.40 2.29
C HIS A 83 -2.75 -13.13 3.12
N LEU A 84 -3.93 -12.55 3.35
CA LEU A 84 -4.08 -11.38 4.24
C LEU A 84 -4.10 -11.86 5.69
N VAL A 85 -2.91 -12.05 6.24
CA VAL A 85 -2.68 -12.42 7.64
C VAL A 85 -1.74 -11.39 8.24
N PRO A 86 -1.69 -11.23 9.59
CA PRO A 86 -0.92 -10.15 10.21
C PRO A 86 0.55 -10.06 9.78
N TRP A 87 1.18 -11.19 9.45
CA TRP A 87 2.59 -11.19 9.03
C TRP A 87 2.77 -11.05 7.51
N ASN A 88 1.68 -10.87 6.76
CA ASN A 88 1.75 -10.74 5.30
C ASN A 88 0.80 -9.64 4.80
N VAL A 89 0.77 -8.51 5.48
CA VAL A 89 -0.07 -7.40 5.08
C VAL A 89 0.57 -6.08 5.51
N ARG A 90 0.31 -5.04 4.71
CA ARG A 90 0.64 -3.67 5.08
C ARG A 90 -0.51 -2.76 4.68
N LEU A 91 -0.56 -1.57 5.30
CA LEU A 91 -1.60 -0.59 5.03
C LEU A 91 -1.23 0.24 3.82
N SER A 92 -2.20 0.46 2.94
CA SER A 92 -2.02 1.32 1.77
C SER A 92 -3.31 2.06 1.45
N HIS A 93 -3.22 3.05 0.55
CA HIS A 93 -4.40 3.57 -0.14
C HIS A 93 -4.82 2.60 -1.22
N VAL A 94 -6.11 2.58 -1.54
CA VAL A 94 -6.65 1.73 -2.63
C VAL A 94 -5.90 1.99 -3.93
N LEU A 95 -5.76 3.27 -4.32
CA LEU A 95 -5.06 3.62 -5.57
C LEU A 95 -3.60 3.19 -5.53
N CYS A 96 -2.90 3.45 -4.43
CA CYS A 96 -1.48 3.12 -4.31
C CYS A 96 -1.26 1.62 -4.43
N ASN A 97 -2.13 0.81 -3.82
CA ASN A 97 -2.06 -0.65 -3.90
C ASN A 97 -2.30 -1.12 -5.34
N ARG A 98 -3.31 -0.57 -6.01
CA ARG A 98 -3.65 -0.92 -7.38
C ARG A 98 -2.52 -0.60 -8.35
N GLU A 99 -1.89 0.58 -8.20
CA GLU A 99 -0.79 1.00 -9.07
C GLU A 99 0.46 0.15 -8.84
N ASP A 100 0.78 -0.13 -7.58
CA ASP A 100 1.91 -1.00 -7.24
C ASP A 100 1.72 -2.39 -7.83
N TYR A 101 0.55 -2.97 -7.66
CA TYR A 101 0.24 -4.29 -8.20
C TYR A 101 0.34 -4.29 -9.73
N GLY A 102 -0.14 -3.24 -10.36
CA GLY A 102 -0.16 -3.13 -11.83
C GLY A 102 1.24 -3.23 -12.44
N TRP A 103 2.19 -2.42 -11.96
CA TRP A 103 3.54 -2.46 -12.53
C TRP A 103 4.32 -3.71 -12.11
N ARG A 104 4.08 -4.25 -10.90
CA ARG A 104 4.71 -5.50 -10.48
C ARG A 104 4.28 -6.66 -11.37
N MET A 105 2.99 -6.77 -11.65
CA MET A 105 2.49 -7.84 -12.50
C MET A 105 2.95 -7.69 -13.96
N ARG A 106 3.14 -6.46 -14.42
CA ARG A 106 3.69 -6.21 -15.76
C ARG A 106 5.13 -6.71 -15.85
N ILE A 107 5.96 -6.39 -14.86
CA ILE A 107 7.33 -6.88 -14.81
C ILE A 107 7.36 -8.40 -14.76
N ARG A 108 6.54 -8.99 -13.90
CA ARG A 108 6.48 -10.45 -13.76
C ARG A 108 6.17 -11.13 -15.10
N ARG A 109 5.19 -10.62 -15.83
CA ARG A 109 4.83 -11.20 -17.12
C ARG A 109 5.98 -11.15 -18.12
N MET A 110 6.75 -10.07 -18.10
CA MET A 110 7.90 -9.95 -18.99
C MET A 110 9.03 -10.91 -18.60
N VAL A 111 9.27 -11.10 -17.30
CA VAL A 111 10.22 -12.09 -16.80
C VAL A 111 9.81 -13.50 -17.22
N GLU A 112 8.54 -13.81 -17.11
CA GLU A 112 8.01 -15.13 -17.49
C GLU A 112 8.13 -15.40 -18.99
N LYS A 113 8.14 -14.32 -19.80
CA LYS A 113 8.35 -14.44 -21.25
C LYS A 113 9.83 -14.58 -21.61
N GLY A 114 10.73 -14.59 -20.63
CA GLY A 114 12.16 -14.76 -20.86
C GLY A 114 12.88 -13.47 -21.21
N MET A 115 12.27 -12.30 -21.03
CA MET A 115 12.94 -11.04 -21.29
C MET A 115 14.03 -10.79 -20.25
N SER A 116 15.15 -10.22 -20.69
CA SER A 116 16.22 -9.82 -19.79
C SER A 116 15.79 -8.58 -19.00
N LEU A 117 16.47 -8.30 -17.88
CA LEU A 117 16.17 -7.12 -17.07
C LEU A 117 16.38 -5.83 -17.88
N THR A 118 17.38 -5.81 -18.76
CA THR A 118 17.65 -4.66 -19.63
C THR A 118 16.52 -4.47 -20.62
N GLU A 119 16.06 -5.55 -21.24
CA GLU A 119 14.92 -5.51 -22.19
C GLU A 119 13.64 -5.04 -21.51
N ILE A 120 13.41 -5.49 -20.26
CA ILE A 120 12.26 -5.06 -19.48
C ILE A 120 12.32 -3.56 -19.20
N ALA A 121 13.50 -3.07 -18.75
CA ALA A 121 13.71 -1.66 -18.49
C ALA A 121 13.44 -0.82 -19.75
N GLU A 122 13.96 -1.25 -20.90
CA GLU A 122 13.72 -0.57 -22.18
C GLU A 122 12.25 -0.54 -22.54
N ASN A 123 11.55 -1.65 -22.32
CA ASN A 123 10.11 -1.75 -22.59
C ASN A 123 9.32 -0.77 -21.72
N LEU A 124 9.61 -0.74 -20.44
CA LEU A 124 8.93 0.16 -19.51
C LEU A 124 9.17 1.62 -19.85
N ASN A 125 10.40 1.96 -20.21
CA ASN A 125 10.77 3.32 -20.60
C ASN A 125 10.08 3.71 -21.92
N HIS A 126 10.08 2.82 -22.89
CA HIS A 126 9.45 3.07 -24.18
C HIS A 126 7.94 3.33 -24.02
N LYS A 127 7.27 2.62 -23.12
CA LYS A 127 5.85 2.79 -22.84
C LYS A 127 5.55 3.94 -21.91
N GLY A 128 6.57 4.64 -21.43
CA GLY A 128 6.39 5.78 -20.53
C GLY A 128 5.92 5.41 -19.14
N ILE A 129 6.14 4.18 -18.72
CA ILE A 129 5.73 3.73 -17.37
C ILE A 129 6.74 4.24 -16.36
N ARG A 130 6.27 5.02 -15.38
CA ARG A 130 7.13 5.63 -14.39
C ARG A 130 7.47 4.65 -13.27
N LYS A 131 8.68 4.79 -12.74
CA LYS A 131 9.08 4.05 -11.55
C LYS A 131 8.20 4.47 -10.36
N PRO A 132 7.97 3.56 -9.41
CA PRO A 132 7.16 3.89 -8.24
C PRO A 132 7.76 5.00 -7.38
N HIS A 133 9.07 5.20 -7.45
CA HIS A 133 9.75 6.29 -6.74
C HIS A 133 11.06 6.62 -7.42
N GLY A 134 11.57 7.82 -7.14
CA GLY A 134 12.84 8.28 -7.69
C GLY A 134 12.73 8.72 -9.14
N SER A 135 13.76 8.43 -9.92
CA SER A 135 13.85 8.77 -11.33
C SER A 135 12.70 8.16 -12.14
N ALA A 136 12.28 8.83 -13.21
CA ALA A 136 11.26 8.32 -14.11
C ALA A 136 11.77 7.18 -15.00
N THR A 137 13.09 7.00 -15.09
CA THR A 137 13.71 6.05 -16.00
C THR A 137 14.03 4.73 -15.31
N TRP A 138 13.66 3.62 -15.94
CA TRP A 138 13.99 2.28 -15.47
C TRP A 138 15.37 1.86 -15.94
N SER A 139 16.06 1.08 -15.11
CA SER A 139 17.31 0.40 -15.43
C SER A 139 17.16 -1.07 -15.05
N ALA A 140 18.09 -1.90 -15.50
CA ALA A 140 18.11 -3.33 -15.12
C ALA A 140 18.12 -3.47 -13.59
N THR A 141 18.87 -2.63 -12.90
CA THR A 141 18.93 -2.66 -11.43
C THR A 141 17.58 -2.32 -10.80
N SER A 142 16.91 -1.25 -11.30
CA SER A 142 15.60 -0.89 -10.72
C SER A 142 14.52 -1.92 -11.03
N VAL A 143 14.58 -2.57 -12.19
CA VAL A 143 13.68 -3.66 -12.54
C VAL A 143 13.90 -4.83 -11.57
N ARG A 144 15.15 -5.20 -11.31
CA ARG A 144 15.45 -6.28 -10.39
C ARG A 144 14.94 -5.99 -8.98
N LYS A 145 15.16 -4.77 -8.49
CA LYS A 145 14.67 -4.38 -7.16
C LYS A 145 13.15 -4.48 -7.09
N ALA A 146 12.46 -4.03 -8.12
CA ALA A 146 11.00 -4.08 -8.18
C ALA A 146 10.49 -5.52 -8.22
N PHE A 147 11.19 -6.41 -8.93
CA PHE A 147 10.77 -7.80 -9.07
C PHE A 147 10.93 -8.60 -7.78
N VAL A 148 11.98 -8.35 -7.01
CA VAL A 148 12.29 -9.14 -5.80
C VAL A 148 11.76 -8.52 -4.51
N SER A 149 11.32 -7.26 -4.52
CA SER A 149 10.87 -6.59 -3.29
C SER A 149 9.40 -6.80 -2.96
#